data_98e81df2ae82dfd57d1dc0998be1b185
#
_entry.id   98e81df2ae82dfd57d1dc0998be1b185
#
_cell.length_a   1.000
_cell.length_b   1.000
_cell.length_c   1.000
_cell.angle_alpha   90.00
_cell.angle_beta   90.00
_cell.angle_gamma   90.00
#
_symmetry.space_group_name_H-M   'P 1'
#
loop_
_entity.id
_entity.type
_entity.pdbx_description
1 polymer ?
#
loop_
_entity_poly.entity_id
_entity_poly.type
_entity_poly.pdbx_seq_one_letter_code
_entity_poly.pdbx_strand_id
1 'polypeptide(L)'
;HSNAIKNELAEKYLSQIDENTKIRCRFIGQCLRLAHHITGGISSKNLDSCYLRLKKDYLRLHVIGKNSIFYGEAIPRGLKNAANSIGIYKTEIKFNN
;
A
#
# COMPACT_ATOMS: atom_id res chain seq x y z
N HIS A 1 7.06 -19.20 22.76
CA HIS A 1 6.59 -17.90 23.18
C HIS A 1 5.44 -17.39 22.34
N SER A 2 4.84 -16.29 22.77
CA SER A 2 3.65 -15.74 22.14
C SER A 2 3.82 -15.41 20.66
N ASN A 3 5.01 -14.98 20.22
CA ASN A 3 5.26 -14.67 18.82
C ASN A 3 5.24 -15.91 17.94
N ALA A 4 5.81 -17.01 18.39
CA ALA A 4 5.80 -18.28 17.67
C ALA A 4 4.37 -18.82 17.53
N ILE A 5 3.58 -18.75 18.62
CA ILE A 5 2.19 -19.17 18.59
C ILE A 5 1.36 -18.31 17.66
N LYS A 6 1.56 -17.00 17.65
CA LYS A 6 0.88 -16.08 16.74
C LYS A 6 1.21 -16.38 15.29
N ASN A 7 2.48 -16.73 14.99
CA ASN A 7 2.89 -17.06 13.63
C ASN A 7 2.26 -18.37 13.16
N GLU A 8 2.19 -19.38 14.04
CA GLU A 8 1.53 -20.64 13.71
C GLU A 8 0.05 -20.46 13.44
N LEU A 9 -0.63 -19.66 14.28
CA LEU A 9 -2.06 -19.37 14.07
C LEU A 9 -2.28 -18.60 12.78
N ALA A 10 -1.44 -17.62 12.49
CA ALA A 10 -1.52 -16.85 11.26
C ALA A 10 -1.36 -17.75 10.03
N GLU A 11 -0.35 -18.64 10.04
CA GLU A 11 -0.14 -19.58 8.95
C GLU A 11 -1.32 -20.55 8.78
N LYS A 12 -1.88 -21.01 9.90
CA LYS A 12 -3.04 -21.90 9.85
C LYS A 12 -4.23 -21.22 9.20
N TYR A 13 -4.51 -19.96 9.57
CA TYR A 13 -5.56 -19.18 8.96
C TYR A 13 -5.28 -18.94 7.47
N LEU A 14 -4.07 -18.54 7.13
CA LEU A 14 -3.69 -18.26 5.75
C LEU A 14 -3.80 -19.50 4.87
N SER A 15 -3.49 -20.69 5.41
CA SER A 15 -3.60 -21.94 4.64
C SER A 15 -5.05 -22.29 4.31
N GLN A 16 -6.02 -21.75 5.04
CA GLN A 16 -7.45 -21.99 4.84
C GLN A 16 -8.09 -20.99 3.88
N ILE A 17 -7.36 -19.95 3.47
CA ILE A 17 -7.84 -18.89 2.61
C ILE A 17 -7.37 -19.17 1.18
N ASP A 18 -8.24 -18.93 0.20
CA ASP A 18 -7.85 -19.11 -1.19
C ASP A 18 -6.78 -18.10 -1.62
N GLU A 19 -6.12 -18.38 -2.75
CA GLU A 19 -4.99 -17.59 -3.22
C GLU A 19 -5.39 -16.14 -3.56
N ASN A 20 -6.58 -15.95 -4.11
CA ASN A 20 -7.07 -14.60 -4.44
C ASN A 20 -7.25 -13.77 -3.18
N THR A 21 -7.77 -14.36 -2.11
CA THR A 21 -7.95 -13.68 -0.83
C THR A 21 -6.59 -13.33 -0.22
N LYS A 22 -5.60 -14.23 -0.32
CA LYS A 22 -4.25 -13.96 0.15
C LYS A 22 -3.65 -12.76 -0.57
N ILE A 23 -3.80 -12.70 -1.88
CA ILE A 23 -3.30 -11.59 -2.69
C ILE A 23 -3.95 -10.28 -2.26
N ARG A 24 -5.26 -10.28 -2.06
CA ARG A 24 -5.99 -9.09 -1.58
C ARG A 24 -5.48 -8.63 -0.23
N CYS A 25 -5.26 -9.56 0.70
CA CYS A 25 -4.74 -9.23 2.03
C CYS A 25 -3.35 -8.61 1.96
N ARG A 26 -2.48 -9.15 1.12
CA ARG A 26 -1.14 -8.59 0.91
C ARG A 26 -1.22 -7.18 0.33
N PHE A 27 -2.08 -6.98 -0.65
CA PHE A 27 -2.28 -5.67 -1.25
C PHE A 27 -2.76 -4.65 -0.23
N ILE A 28 -3.76 -5.01 0.57
CA ILE A 28 -4.28 -4.14 1.63
C ILE A 28 -3.17 -3.79 2.61
N GLY A 29 -2.36 -4.78 3.01
CA GLY A 29 -1.22 -4.55 3.90
C GLY A 29 -0.21 -3.57 3.33
N GLN A 30 0.10 -3.67 2.05
CA GLN A 30 1.00 -2.73 1.38
C GLN A 30 0.40 -1.34 1.26
N CYS A 31 -0.90 -1.25 1.01
CA CYS A 31 -1.60 0.04 0.98
C CYS A 31 -1.58 0.72 2.35
N LEU A 32 -1.74 -0.06 3.43
CA LEU A 32 -1.66 0.47 4.79
C LEU A 32 -0.26 1.00 5.11
N ARG A 33 0.78 0.30 4.66
CA ARG A 33 2.16 0.78 4.80
C ARG A 33 2.38 2.07 4.02
N LEU A 34 1.85 2.14 2.80
CA LEU A 34 1.93 3.35 2.00
C LEU A 34 1.22 4.51 2.71
N ALA A 35 0.03 4.27 3.24
CA ALA A 35 -0.70 5.27 4.00
C ALA A 35 0.10 5.76 5.21
N HIS A 36 0.77 4.84 5.90
CA HIS A 36 1.62 5.20 7.03
C HIS A 36 2.77 6.12 6.62
N HIS A 37 3.41 5.83 5.49
CA HIS A 37 4.47 6.69 4.95
C HIS A 37 3.94 8.07 4.57
N ILE A 38 2.74 8.13 4.00
CA ILE A 38 2.13 9.41 3.61
C ILE A 38 1.82 10.28 4.82
N THR A 39 1.30 9.68 5.89
CA THR A 39 0.98 10.42 7.10
C THR A 39 2.21 10.72 7.96
N GLY A 40 3.31 10.01 7.73
CA GLY A 40 4.46 10.04 8.62
C GLY A 40 4.14 9.52 10.01
N GLY A 41 3.00 8.82 10.16
CA GLY A 41 2.54 8.31 11.44
C GLY A 41 2.00 9.38 12.38
N ILE A 42 1.84 10.62 11.92
CA ILE A 42 1.51 11.76 12.80
C ILE A 42 0.14 12.36 12.46
N SER A 43 -0.18 12.53 11.16
CA SER A 43 -1.39 13.25 10.76
C SER A 43 -2.04 12.60 9.55
N SER A 44 -3.37 12.52 9.57
CA SER A 44 -4.15 12.01 8.45
C SER A 44 -4.42 13.07 7.37
N LYS A 45 -4.01 14.32 7.59
CA LYS A 45 -4.26 15.40 6.62
C LYS A 45 -3.69 15.10 5.24
N ASN A 46 -2.51 14.47 5.18
CA ASN A 46 -1.91 14.12 3.90
C ASN A 46 -2.72 13.07 3.14
N LEU A 47 -3.39 12.17 3.84
CA LEU A 47 -4.25 11.17 3.20
C LEU A 47 -5.49 11.80 2.57
N ASP A 48 -6.02 12.87 3.16
CA ASP A 48 -7.22 13.53 2.63
C ASP A 48 -6.97 14.17 1.26
N SER A 49 -5.71 14.42 0.92
CA SER A 49 -5.33 15.05 -0.34
C SER A 49 -4.85 14.04 -1.39
N CYS A 50 -5.02 12.76 -1.15
CA CYS A 50 -4.57 11.77 -2.14
C CYS A 50 -5.53 10.58 -2.22
N TYR A 51 -5.47 9.88 -3.36
CA TYR A 51 -6.21 8.66 -3.57
C TYR A 51 -5.49 7.76 -4.57
N LEU A 52 -5.76 6.46 -4.49
CA LEU A 52 -5.23 5.49 -5.42
C LEU A 52 -6.23 5.21 -6.54
N ARG A 53 -5.72 5.08 -7.75
CA ARG A 53 -6.49 4.61 -8.88
C ARG A 53 -5.85 3.34 -9.42
N LEU A 54 -6.59 2.25 -9.36
CA LEU A 54 -6.17 0.96 -9.88
C LEU A 54 -6.82 0.72 -11.23
N LYS A 55 -6.01 0.49 -12.24
CA LYS A 55 -6.45 0.08 -13.57
C LYS A 55 -5.82 -1.28 -13.90
N LYS A 56 -6.20 -1.82 -15.05
CA LYS A 56 -5.78 -3.17 -15.46
C LYS A 56 -4.26 -3.35 -15.45
N ASP A 57 -3.51 -2.33 -15.84
CA ASP A 57 -2.07 -2.42 -16.04
C ASP A 57 -1.26 -1.41 -15.23
N TYR A 58 -1.90 -0.56 -14.43
CA TYR A 58 -1.16 0.40 -13.62
C TYR A 58 -1.85 0.72 -12.29
N LEU A 59 -1.05 1.16 -11.35
CA LEU A 59 -1.50 1.72 -10.08
C LEU A 59 -0.97 3.15 -9.97
N ARG A 60 -1.87 4.11 -9.80
CA ARG A 60 -1.52 5.52 -9.73
C ARG A 60 -1.95 6.13 -8.41
N LEU A 61 -1.04 6.87 -7.80
CA LEU A 61 -1.35 7.69 -6.64
C LEU A 61 -1.61 9.12 -7.12
N HIS A 62 -2.82 9.61 -6.92
CA HIS A 62 -3.19 10.99 -7.22
C HIS A 62 -3.01 11.84 -5.97
N VAL A 63 -2.32 12.96 -6.11
CA VAL A 63 -2.04 13.88 -5.00
C VAL A 63 -2.59 15.26 -5.39
N ILE A 64 -3.39 15.85 -4.50
CA ILE A 64 -3.92 17.20 -4.69
C ILE A 64 -2.98 18.16 -3.96
N GLY A 65 -2.48 19.15 -4.71
CA GLY A 65 -1.52 20.10 -4.17
C GLY A 65 -0.10 19.58 -4.21
N LYS A 66 0.78 20.24 -3.45
CA LYS A 66 2.19 19.92 -3.38
C LYS A 66 2.60 19.73 -1.92
N ASN A 67 3.28 18.64 -1.65
CA ASN A 67 3.84 18.36 -0.34
C ASN A 67 5.17 17.64 -0.54
N SER A 68 6.22 18.13 0.10
CA SER A 68 7.57 17.60 -0.06
C SER A 68 7.71 16.12 0.30
N ILE A 69 6.82 15.59 1.14
CA ILE A 69 6.87 14.17 1.51
C ILE A 69 6.69 13.25 0.31
N PHE A 70 6.02 13.71 -0.76
CA PHE A 70 5.79 12.90 -1.96
C PHE A 70 6.97 12.91 -2.92
N TYR A 71 8.02 13.68 -2.65
CA TYR A 71 9.22 13.75 -3.47
C TYR A 71 10.36 12.86 -2.96
N GLY A 72 10.20 12.24 -1.79
CA GLY A 72 11.16 11.27 -1.28
C GLY A 72 11.01 9.91 -1.92
N GLU A 73 11.82 8.95 -1.47
CA GLU A 73 11.82 7.60 -2.03
C GLU A 73 10.78 6.66 -1.39
N ALA A 74 10.38 6.94 -0.16
CA ALA A 74 9.52 6.03 0.61
C ALA A 74 8.15 5.82 -0.05
N ILE A 75 7.54 6.88 -0.55
CA ILE A 75 6.21 6.80 -1.15
C ILE A 75 6.24 6.12 -2.51
N PRO A 76 7.13 6.47 -3.46
CA PRO A 76 7.24 5.72 -4.70
C PRO A 76 7.55 4.24 -4.48
N ARG A 77 8.40 3.92 -3.50
CA ARG A 77 8.72 2.53 -3.17
C ARG A 77 7.52 1.79 -2.62
N GLY A 78 6.77 2.42 -1.71
CA GLY A 78 5.55 1.84 -1.15
C GLY A 78 4.50 1.59 -2.22
N LEU A 79 4.34 2.53 -3.15
CA LEU A 79 3.42 2.39 -4.27
C LEU A 79 3.82 1.21 -5.16
N LYS A 80 5.11 1.10 -5.47
CA LYS A 80 5.63 -0.01 -6.25
C LYS A 80 5.40 -1.36 -5.56
N ASN A 81 5.64 -1.43 -4.26
CA ASN A 81 5.41 -2.65 -3.49
C ASN A 81 3.94 -3.05 -3.50
N ALA A 82 3.03 -2.09 -3.37
CA ALA A 82 1.60 -2.34 -3.44
C ALA A 82 1.20 -2.88 -4.82
N ALA A 83 1.67 -2.25 -5.89
CA ALA A 83 1.38 -2.69 -7.25
C ALA A 83 1.93 -4.09 -7.52
N ASN A 84 3.18 -4.34 -7.13
CA ASN A 84 3.81 -5.64 -7.35
C ASN A 84 3.07 -6.77 -6.63
N SER A 85 2.45 -6.48 -5.48
CA SER A 85 1.71 -7.50 -4.72
C SER A 85 0.50 -8.04 -5.48
N ILE A 86 0.00 -7.31 -6.47
CA ILE A 86 -1.11 -7.74 -7.33
C ILE A 86 -0.69 -7.93 -8.79
N GLY A 87 0.63 -8.08 -9.03
CA GLY A 87 1.14 -8.36 -10.37
C GLY A 87 1.18 -7.17 -11.31
N ILE A 88 1.11 -5.96 -10.78
CA ILE A 88 1.19 -4.74 -11.58
C ILE A 88 2.57 -4.13 -11.40
N TYR A 89 3.20 -3.77 -12.53
CA TYR A 89 4.57 -3.26 -12.51
C TYR A 89 4.66 -1.79 -12.95
N LYS A 90 3.56 -1.20 -13.40
CA LYS A 90 3.53 0.19 -13.83
C LYS A 90 2.89 1.03 -12.72
N THR A 91 3.66 1.95 -12.17
CA THR A 91 3.20 2.85 -11.12
C THR A 91 3.51 4.29 -11.49
N GLU A 92 2.68 5.20 -10.97
CA GLU A 92 2.82 6.62 -11.25
C GLU A 92 2.27 7.43 -10.09
N ILE A 93 2.92 8.56 -9.82
CA ILE A 93 2.39 9.56 -8.88
C ILE A 93 2.02 10.78 -9.71
N LYS A 94 0.75 11.17 -9.65
CA LYS A 94 0.25 12.31 -10.40
C LYS A 94 -0.16 13.43 -9.44
N PHE A 95 0.41 14.60 -9.64
CA PHE A 95 0.09 15.78 -8.84
C PHE A 95 -0.94 16.62 -9.57
N ASN A 96 -2.07 16.85 -8.92
CA ASN A 96 -3.17 17.68 -9.43
C ASN A 96 -3.26 18.95 -8.59
N ASN A 97 -3.35 20.08 -9.23
CA ASN A 97 -3.53 21.35 -8.55
C ASN A 97 -5.01 21.69 -8.39
#